data_2749e9244abb447d130d0a64ad8ad0d5
#
_entry.id   2749e9244abb447d130d0a64ad8ad0d5
#
_cell.length_a   1.000
_cell.length_b   1.000
_cell.length_c   1.000
_cell.angle_alpha   90.00
_cell.angle_beta   90.00
_cell.angle_gamma   90.00
#
_symmetry.space_group_name_H-M   'P 1'
#
loop_
_entity.id
_entity.type
_entity.pdbx_description
1 polymer ?
#
loop_
_entity_poly.entity_id
_entity_poly.type
_entity_poly.pdbx_seq_one_letter_code
_entity_poly.pdbx_strand_id
1 'polypeptide(L)'
;MTVGTTQQEIEINAPVDTVWNTIRNFHDFSWAPNVVTSVDVVGDKGGTEVGAVRVLNGAFHETLQTMDEAAKTFSYSIDDGPSPVSKDDVSNYIGRVAVAAVGEGTRVEWTSSWERNDEAAHDFCHGIYVALLNDMKASLE
;
A
#
# COMPACT_ATOMS: atom_id res chain seq x y z
N MET A 1 -9.53 -22.08 -9.31
CA MET A 1 -9.02 -21.04 -8.40
C MET A 1 -9.35 -19.66 -8.98
N THR A 2 -9.91 -18.79 -8.16
CA THR A 2 -10.22 -17.43 -8.58
C THR A 2 -9.09 -16.49 -8.16
N VAL A 3 -8.63 -15.67 -9.10
CA VAL A 3 -7.60 -14.66 -8.82
C VAL A 3 -8.25 -13.30 -8.95
N GLY A 4 -8.08 -12.47 -7.90
CA GLY A 4 -8.55 -11.10 -7.91
C GLY A 4 -7.39 -10.13 -8.09
N THR A 5 -7.66 -8.98 -8.68
CA THR A 5 -6.66 -7.92 -8.86
C THR A 5 -7.32 -6.55 -8.72
N THR A 6 -6.54 -5.56 -8.28
CA THR A 6 -6.93 -4.16 -8.39
C THR A 6 -5.82 -3.37 -9.05
N GLN A 7 -6.21 -2.29 -9.71
CA GLN A 7 -5.25 -1.31 -10.23
C GLN A 7 -5.87 0.08 -10.10
N GLN A 8 -5.15 0.98 -9.49
CA GLN A 8 -5.54 2.38 -9.36
C GLN A 8 -4.29 3.24 -9.37
N GLU A 9 -4.42 4.46 -9.86
CA GLU A 9 -3.29 5.38 -9.94
C GLU A 9 -3.75 6.82 -9.76
N ILE A 10 -2.80 7.68 -9.41
CA ILE A 10 -3.04 9.11 -9.28
C ILE A 10 -1.79 9.88 -9.72
N GLU A 11 -2.00 11.07 -10.25
CA GLU A 11 -0.91 12.00 -10.52
C GLU A 11 -0.87 13.06 -9.43
N ILE A 12 0.34 13.32 -8.93
CA ILE A 12 0.60 14.24 -7.84
C ILE A 12 1.52 15.34 -8.37
N ASN A 13 1.15 16.59 -8.11
CA ASN A 13 1.95 17.74 -8.52
C ASN A 13 3.07 18.00 -7.50
N ALA A 14 4.01 17.06 -7.44
CA ALA A 14 5.20 17.13 -6.61
C ALA A 14 6.30 16.30 -7.25
N PRO A 15 7.57 16.64 -7.03
CA PRO A 15 8.69 15.89 -7.62
C PRO A 15 8.71 14.43 -7.16
N VAL A 16 9.18 13.55 -8.04
CA VAL A 16 9.20 12.10 -7.79
C VAL A 16 9.97 11.74 -6.52
N ASP A 17 11.09 12.41 -6.26
CA ASP A 17 11.87 12.12 -5.06
C ASP A 17 11.14 12.54 -3.78
N THR A 18 10.40 13.64 -3.83
CA THR A 18 9.59 14.09 -2.70
C THR A 18 8.51 13.06 -2.38
N VAL A 19 7.82 12.58 -3.40
CA VAL A 19 6.76 11.58 -3.23
C VAL A 19 7.35 10.28 -2.69
N TRP A 20 8.40 9.78 -3.31
CA TRP A 20 9.03 8.53 -2.88
C TRP A 20 9.55 8.63 -1.44
N ASN A 21 10.24 9.70 -1.10
CA ASN A 21 10.78 9.89 0.25
C ASN A 21 9.68 9.97 1.31
N THR A 22 8.49 10.41 0.93
CA THR A 22 7.34 10.49 1.84
C THR A 22 6.74 9.11 2.13
N ILE A 23 6.63 8.24 1.12
CA ILE A 23 5.87 6.99 1.25
C ILE A 23 6.74 5.74 1.41
N ARG A 24 8.04 5.82 1.22
CA ARG A 24 8.92 4.65 1.23
C ARG A 24 9.05 3.96 2.59
N ASN A 25 8.78 4.66 3.66
CA ASN A 25 8.84 4.07 5.00
C ASN A 25 7.55 3.30 5.28
N PHE A 26 7.66 1.99 5.33
CA PHE A 26 6.53 1.09 5.52
C PHE A 26 5.78 1.33 6.84
N HIS A 27 6.44 1.94 7.82
CA HIS A 27 5.86 2.25 9.13
C HIS A 27 5.29 3.67 9.24
N ASP A 28 5.37 4.48 8.20
CA ASP A 28 4.92 5.88 8.24
C ASP A 28 3.70 6.09 7.34
N PHE A 29 2.58 6.45 7.93
CA PHE A 29 1.36 6.84 7.24
C PHE A 29 0.90 8.25 7.62
N SER A 30 1.83 9.10 8.05
CA SER A 30 1.50 10.50 8.38
C SER A 30 0.92 11.26 7.18
N TRP A 31 1.16 10.76 5.97
CA TRP A 31 0.63 11.32 4.73
C TRP A 31 -0.82 10.89 4.43
N ALA A 32 -1.39 9.98 5.22
CA ALA A 32 -2.75 9.49 5.01
C ALA A 32 -3.58 9.52 6.30
N PRO A 33 -3.72 10.72 6.92
CA PRO A 33 -4.34 10.81 8.25
C PRO A 33 -5.85 10.51 8.26
N ASN A 34 -6.51 10.58 7.10
CA ASN A 34 -7.94 10.30 7.02
C ASN A 34 -8.24 8.81 6.83
N VAL A 35 -7.25 8.02 6.49
CA VAL A 35 -7.42 6.59 6.21
C VAL A 35 -6.77 5.74 7.28
N VAL A 36 -5.54 6.07 7.67
CA VAL A 36 -4.79 5.30 8.66
C VAL A 36 -4.68 6.12 9.94
N THR A 37 -5.34 5.66 10.98
CA THR A 37 -5.38 6.34 12.28
C THR A 37 -4.36 5.80 13.26
N SER A 38 -3.83 4.59 13.03
CA SER A 38 -2.77 4.03 13.85
C SER A 38 -1.91 3.08 13.04
N VAL A 39 -0.63 3.05 13.38
CA VAL A 39 0.34 2.10 12.83
C VAL A 39 1.10 1.50 13.99
N ASP A 40 1.01 0.18 14.16
CA ASP A 40 1.80 -0.54 15.15
C ASP A 40 2.97 -1.20 14.44
N VAL A 41 4.17 -0.97 14.94
CA VAL A 41 5.39 -1.59 14.44
C VAL A 41 5.59 -2.90 15.21
N VAL A 42 5.70 -4.00 14.47
CA VAL A 42 5.90 -5.33 15.07
C VAL A 42 7.29 -5.82 14.72
N GLY A 43 8.03 -6.27 15.73
CA GLY A 43 9.40 -6.75 15.51
C GLY A 43 10.41 -5.60 15.52
N ASP A 44 11.62 -5.91 15.05
CA ASP A 44 12.76 -5.01 15.16
C ASP A 44 13.30 -4.49 13.81
N LYS A 45 12.64 -4.79 12.71
CA LYS A 45 13.08 -4.33 11.40
C LYS A 45 12.59 -2.91 11.13
N GLY A 46 13.42 -2.11 10.48
CA GLY A 46 13.07 -0.76 10.08
C GLY A 46 12.12 -0.73 8.90
N GLY A 47 11.50 0.42 8.67
CA GLY A 47 10.44 0.57 7.66
C GLY A 47 10.88 0.43 6.20
N THR A 48 12.17 0.29 5.93
CA THR A 48 12.68 0.04 4.57
C THR A 48 13.35 -1.32 4.43
N GLU A 49 13.29 -2.14 5.48
CA GLU A 49 13.88 -3.47 5.47
C GLU A 49 12.84 -4.51 5.10
N VAL A 50 13.19 -5.40 4.17
CA VAL A 50 12.33 -6.55 3.83
C VAL A 50 12.09 -7.38 5.09
N GLY A 51 10.85 -7.75 5.31
CA GLY A 51 10.42 -8.44 6.53
C GLY A 51 9.85 -7.52 7.59
N ALA A 52 9.88 -6.19 7.37
CA ALA A 52 9.23 -5.25 8.29
C ALA A 52 7.73 -5.54 8.38
N VAL A 53 7.19 -5.50 9.57
CA VAL A 53 5.77 -5.81 9.82
C VAL A 53 5.08 -4.57 10.40
N ARG A 54 3.88 -4.31 9.90
CA ARG A 54 3.03 -3.23 10.43
C ARG A 54 1.61 -3.74 10.64
N VAL A 55 0.91 -3.13 11.60
CA VAL A 55 -0.53 -3.34 11.77
C VAL A 55 -1.21 -2.00 11.64
N LEU A 56 -2.07 -1.87 10.63
CA LEU A 56 -2.78 -0.62 10.34
C LEU A 56 -4.17 -0.66 10.98
N ASN A 57 -4.49 0.38 11.75
CA ASN A 57 -5.80 0.54 12.40
C ASN A 57 -6.18 -0.66 13.28
N GLY A 58 -5.18 -1.38 13.80
CA GLY A 58 -5.42 -2.58 14.59
C GLY A 58 -6.04 -3.74 13.81
N ALA A 59 -6.11 -3.66 12.48
CA ALA A 59 -6.87 -4.62 11.67
C ALA A 59 -6.05 -5.26 10.54
N PHE A 60 -5.24 -4.50 9.82
CA PHE A 60 -4.49 -5.01 8.67
C PHE A 60 -3.07 -5.38 9.09
N HIS A 61 -2.75 -6.67 9.03
CA HIS A 61 -1.43 -7.20 9.37
C HIS A 61 -0.66 -7.37 8.06
N GLU A 62 0.42 -6.62 7.88
CA GLU A 62 1.13 -6.55 6.62
C GLU A 62 2.63 -6.71 6.81
N THR A 63 3.29 -7.36 5.84
CA THR A 63 4.74 -7.58 5.85
C THR A 63 5.35 -7.08 4.55
N LEU A 64 6.43 -6.28 4.66
CA LEU A 64 7.15 -5.79 3.49
C LEU A 64 7.89 -6.93 2.81
N GLN A 65 7.60 -7.17 1.54
CA GLN A 65 8.17 -8.28 0.77
C GLN A 65 9.35 -7.85 -0.09
N THR A 66 9.26 -6.70 -0.74
CA THR A 66 10.34 -6.17 -1.57
C THR A 66 10.47 -4.67 -1.39
N MET A 67 11.68 -4.16 -1.57
CA MET A 67 11.97 -2.72 -1.55
C MET A 67 13.03 -2.45 -2.59
N ASP A 68 12.72 -1.64 -3.61
CA ASP A 68 13.64 -1.27 -4.68
C ASP A 68 13.71 0.25 -4.76
N GLU A 69 14.74 0.82 -4.15
CA GLU A 69 14.91 2.26 -4.09
C GLU A 69 15.25 2.86 -5.46
N ALA A 70 15.96 2.12 -6.30
CA ALA A 70 16.33 2.61 -7.63
C ALA A 70 15.10 2.70 -8.54
N ALA A 71 14.24 1.69 -8.50
CA ALA A 71 13.01 1.67 -9.30
C ALA A 71 11.85 2.40 -8.62
N LYS A 72 12.00 2.76 -7.34
CA LYS A 72 10.97 3.40 -6.52
C LYS A 72 9.68 2.56 -6.47
N THR A 73 9.87 1.30 -6.09
CA THR A 73 8.77 0.35 -5.93
C THR A 73 8.94 -0.43 -4.64
N PHE A 74 7.82 -0.83 -4.05
CA PHE A 74 7.84 -1.82 -2.98
C PHE A 74 6.58 -2.67 -3.05
N SER A 75 6.65 -3.85 -2.44
CA SER A 75 5.49 -4.73 -2.35
C SER A 75 5.38 -5.30 -0.93
N TYR A 76 4.17 -5.67 -0.58
CA TYR A 76 3.87 -6.21 0.74
C TYR A 76 2.80 -7.28 0.63
N SER A 77 2.74 -8.14 1.65
CA SER A 77 1.63 -9.08 1.81
C SER A 77 0.65 -8.54 2.83
N ILE A 78 -0.63 -8.87 2.65
CA ILE A 78 -1.59 -8.77 3.75
C ILE A 78 -1.69 -10.17 4.33
N ASP A 79 -1.21 -10.32 5.57
CA ASP A 79 -1.16 -11.62 6.24
C ASP A 79 -2.47 -11.95 6.94
N ASP A 80 -3.20 -10.90 7.35
CA ASP A 80 -4.55 -11.00 7.90
C ASP A 80 -5.18 -9.62 7.89
N GLY A 81 -6.50 -9.57 7.90
CA GLY A 81 -7.24 -8.32 7.91
C GLY A 81 -8.72 -8.56 8.16
N PRO A 82 -9.53 -7.51 8.10
CA PRO A 82 -10.98 -7.68 8.21
C PRO A 82 -11.51 -8.32 6.94
N SER A 83 -12.65 -9.04 7.04
CA SER A 83 -13.33 -9.51 5.83
C SER A 83 -13.66 -8.32 4.93
N PRO A 84 -13.50 -8.45 3.64
CA PRO A 84 -13.26 -9.68 2.84
C PRO A 84 -11.78 -10.00 2.55
N VAL A 85 -10.84 -9.46 3.31
CA VAL A 85 -9.40 -9.70 3.08
C VAL A 85 -8.74 -10.42 4.27
N SER A 86 -9.52 -11.11 5.10
CA SER A 86 -8.94 -11.93 6.16
C SER A 86 -8.19 -13.13 5.56
N LYS A 87 -7.34 -13.74 6.36
CA LYS A 87 -6.59 -14.94 5.93
C LYS A 87 -7.51 -16.11 5.58
N ASP A 88 -8.75 -16.09 6.06
CA ASP A 88 -9.75 -17.11 5.73
C ASP A 88 -10.49 -16.81 4.42
N ASP A 89 -10.49 -15.55 3.99
CA ASP A 89 -11.20 -15.10 2.78
C ASP A 89 -10.31 -15.18 1.54
N VAL A 90 -9.07 -14.74 1.67
CA VAL A 90 -8.13 -14.67 0.55
C VAL A 90 -6.80 -15.31 0.92
N SER A 91 -6.03 -15.70 -0.08
CA SER A 91 -4.67 -16.19 0.12
C SER A 91 -3.73 -15.49 -0.84
N ASN A 92 -2.46 -15.43 -0.46
CA ASN A 92 -1.38 -14.84 -1.27
C ASN A 92 -1.69 -13.42 -1.72
N TYR A 93 -2.21 -12.60 -0.80
CA TYR A 93 -2.48 -11.20 -1.11
C TYR A 93 -1.17 -10.42 -1.16
N ILE A 94 -0.90 -9.81 -2.32
CA ILE A 94 0.27 -8.95 -2.53
C ILE A 94 -0.21 -7.59 -3.02
N GLY A 95 0.23 -6.54 -2.32
CA GLY A 95 0.06 -5.16 -2.76
C GLY A 95 1.39 -4.62 -3.28
N ARG A 96 1.35 -3.74 -4.27
CA ARG A 96 2.55 -3.16 -4.85
C ARG A 96 2.33 -1.69 -5.15
N VAL A 97 3.31 -0.89 -4.76
CA VAL A 97 3.31 0.56 -5.03
C VAL A 97 4.48 0.86 -5.96
N ALA A 98 4.21 1.58 -7.05
CA ALA A 98 5.22 2.03 -7.99
C ALA A 98 5.10 3.53 -8.20
N VAL A 99 6.23 4.23 -8.12
CA VAL A 99 6.30 5.69 -8.24
C VAL A 99 7.15 6.04 -9.44
N ALA A 100 6.63 6.89 -10.33
CA ALA A 100 7.32 7.27 -11.56
C ALA A 100 7.17 8.77 -11.82
N ALA A 101 8.21 9.38 -12.37
CA ALA A 101 8.17 10.77 -12.78
C ALA A 101 7.30 10.92 -14.04
N VAL A 102 6.47 11.96 -14.06
CA VAL A 102 5.68 12.35 -15.22
C VAL A 102 5.85 13.85 -15.38
N GLY A 103 6.70 14.27 -16.32
CA GLY A 103 7.09 15.67 -16.42
C GLY A 103 7.75 16.12 -15.12
N GLU A 104 7.24 17.17 -14.51
CA GLU A 104 7.73 17.67 -13.21
C GLU A 104 6.97 17.08 -12.04
N GLY A 105 5.90 16.33 -12.32
CA GLY A 105 5.09 15.67 -11.30
C GLY A 105 5.39 14.19 -11.19
N THR A 106 4.49 13.49 -10.55
CA THR A 106 4.67 12.08 -10.22
C THR A 106 3.38 11.32 -10.45
N ARG A 107 3.50 10.10 -10.99
CA ARG A 107 2.40 9.14 -11.02
C ARG A 107 2.68 8.07 -9.97
N VAL A 108 1.71 7.77 -9.14
CA VAL A 108 1.75 6.68 -8.18
C VAL A 108 0.72 5.64 -8.60
N GLU A 109 1.19 4.42 -8.83
CA GLU A 109 0.34 3.30 -9.17
C GLU A 109 0.34 2.32 -7.99
N TRP A 110 -0.85 1.91 -7.57
CA TRP A 110 -1.02 0.95 -6.49
C TRP A 110 -1.83 -0.22 -7.04
N THR A 111 -1.23 -1.41 -7.05
CA THR A 111 -1.86 -2.61 -7.57
C THR A 111 -1.90 -3.68 -6.49
N SER A 112 -2.80 -4.63 -6.63
CA SER A 112 -2.84 -5.78 -5.74
C SER A 112 -3.37 -7.00 -6.46
N SER A 113 -3.03 -8.17 -5.92
CA SER A 113 -3.52 -9.45 -6.41
C SER A 113 -3.69 -10.41 -5.24
N TRP A 114 -4.63 -11.32 -5.38
CA TRP A 114 -4.89 -12.36 -4.38
C TRP A 114 -5.52 -13.57 -5.02
N GLU A 115 -5.54 -14.66 -4.27
CA GLU A 115 -6.19 -15.90 -4.70
C GLU A 115 -7.41 -16.18 -3.81
N ARG A 116 -8.29 -17.03 -4.28
CA ARG A 116 -9.56 -17.44 -3.65
C ARG A 116 -10.56 -16.32 -3.67
N ASN A 117 -11.19 -15.84 -3.17
CA ASN A 117 -12.25 -14.89 -3.23
C ASN A 117 -12.15 -13.81 -4.29
N ASP A 118 -12.88 -12.96 -4.36
CA ASP A 118 -13.80 -12.54 -5.38
C ASP A 118 -14.07 -11.04 -5.38
N GLU A 119 -15.21 -10.65 -5.90
CA GLU A 119 -15.60 -9.26 -6.13
C GLU A 119 -15.68 -8.42 -4.87
N ALA A 120 -16.00 -9.03 -3.71
CA ALA A 120 -16.09 -8.29 -2.47
C ALA A 120 -14.72 -7.73 -2.06
N ALA A 121 -13.67 -8.55 -2.23
CA ALA A 121 -12.31 -8.08 -1.95
C ALA A 121 -11.87 -6.99 -2.92
N HIS A 122 -12.26 -7.10 -4.20
CA HIS A 122 -11.92 -6.09 -5.20
C HIS A 122 -12.47 -4.71 -4.81
N ASP A 123 -13.76 -4.60 -4.56
CA ASP A 123 -14.39 -3.32 -4.27
C ASP A 123 -13.88 -2.73 -2.96
N PHE A 124 -13.68 -3.58 -1.96
CA PHE A 124 -13.17 -3.18 -0.66
C PHE A 124 -11.76 -2.59 -0.79
N CYS A 125 -10.85 -3.31 -1.45
CA CYS A 125 -9.47 -2.88 -1.62
C CYS A 125 -9.35 -1.65 -2.51
N HIS A 126 -10.08 -1.63 -3.62
CA HIS A 126 -10.06 -0.49 -4.52
C HIS A 126 -10.46 0.80 -3.81
N GLY A 127 -11.52 0.75 -3.01
CA GLY A 127 -11.97 1.91 -2.24
C GLY A 127 -10.92 2.42 -1.27
N ILE A 128 -10.24 1.52 -0.57
CA ILE A 128 -9.18 1.88 0.37
C ILE A 128 -7.99 2.50 -0.37
N TYR A 129 -7.56 1.89 -1.48
CA TYR A 129 -6.41 2.39 -2.23
C TYR A 129 -6.70 3.75 -2.86
N VAL A 130 -7.90 3.97 -3.36
CA VAL A 130 -8.30 5.30 -3.87
C VAL A 130 -8.25 6.33 -2.74
N ALA A 131 -8.74 5.99 -1.56
CA ALA A 131 -8.69 6.90 -0.41
C ALA A 131 -7.25 7.21 0.01
N LEU A 132 -6.37 6.20 0.02
CA LEU A 132 -4.96 6.39 0.33
C LEU A 132 -4.29 7.31 -0.69
N LEU A 133 -4.53 7.08 -1.98
CA LEU A 133 -3.93 7.91 -3.04
C LEU A 133 -4.42 9.35 -2.95
N ASN A 134 -5.69 9.56 -2.65
CA ASN A 134 -6.23 10.91 -2.48
C ASN A 134 -5.61 11.64 -1.29
N ASP A 135 -5.41 10.95 -0.16
CA ASP A 135 -4.74 11.53 0.99
C ASP A 135 -3.27 11.85 0.69
N MET A 136 -2.60 10.97 -0.05
CA MET A 136 -1.22 11.20 -0.49
C MET A 136 -1.13 12.47 -1.33
N LYS A 137 -2.03 12.61 -2.29
CA LYS A 137 -2.08 13.80 -3.14
C LYS A 137 -2.33 15.07 -2.31
N ALA A 138 -3.29 15.02 -1.40
CA ALA A 138 -3.61 16.16 -0.54
C ALA A 138 -2.44 16.55 0.36
N SER A 139 -1.68 15.57 0.84
CA SER A 139 -0.54 15.82 1.73
C SER A 139 0.67 16.40 0.98
N LEU A 140 0.82 16.10 -0.29
CA LEU A 140 2.02 16.44 -1.08
C LEU A 140 1.82 17.62 -2.04
N GLU A 141 0.60 18.12 -2.17
CA GLU A 141 0.30 19.29 -3.03
C GLU A 141 -0.06 20.58 -2.24
#